data_50bbbff70cc012487b0d2f546fdfc725
#
_entry.id   50bbbff70cc012487b0d2f546fdfc725
#
_cell.length_a   1.000
_cell.length_b   1.000
_cell.length_c   1.000
_cell.angle_alpha   90.00
_cell.angle_beta   90.00
_cell.angle_gamma   90.00
#
_symmetry.space_group_name_H-M   'P 1'
#
loop_
_entity.id
_entity.type
_entity.pdbx_description
1 polymer ?
#
loop_
_entity_poly.entity_id
_entity_poly.type
_entity_poly.pdbx_seq_one_letter_code
_entity_poly.pdbx_strand_id
1 'polypeptide(L)'
;MTKVQFYDRADDGKLRFAVIITRTEGHWVFCKHRDRDTLEAPGGHREPGEDILDTAKRELYEETGAIDFSLEPVCVYSVTAPGNFDGQETFGMLFSADVRKFEKELHSEIERIEIRDDLPEAWTYPEIQPLLIREWERRTGKGGQ
;
A
#
# COMPACT_ATOMS: atom_id res chain seq x y z
N MET A 1 19.79 -8.96 -0.70
CA MET A 1 19.36 -7.67 -1.26
C MET A 1 17.91 -7.76 -1.73
N THR A 2 17.11 -6.79 -1.36
CA THR A 2 15.71 -6.76 -1.76
C THR A 2 15.58 -6.25 -3.19
N LYS A 3 14.80 -6.95 -4.00
CA LYS A 3 14.55 -6.59 -5.39
C LYS A 3 13.06 -6.40 -5.59
N VAL A 4 12.68 -5.29 -6.21
CA VAL A 4 11.29 -4.99 -6.55
C VAL A 4 11.17 -4.88 -8.06
N GLN A 5 10.19 -5.58 -8.63
CA GLN A 5 9.92 -5.57 -10.07
C GLN A 5 8.47 -5.21 -10.32
N PHE A 6 8.17 -4.67 -11.50
CA PHE A 6 6.83 -4.22 -11.85
C PHE A 6 6.36 -4.89 -13.14
N TYR A 7 5.08 -5.21 -13.19
CA TYR A 7 4.44 -5.90 -14.31
C TYR A 7 3.09 -5.27 -14.60
N ASP A 8 2.63 -5.38 -15.82
CA ASP A 8 1.29 -4.90 -16.16
C ASP A 8 0.21 -5.82 -15.61
N ARG A 9 0.50 -7.12 -15.53
CA ARG A 9 -0.44 -8.10 -15.00
C ARG A 9 0.29 -9.37 -14.55
N ALA A 10 -0.41 -10.18 -13.77
CA ALA A 10 0.01 -11.51 -13.38
C ALA A 10 -1.24 -12.35 -13.15
N ASP A 11 -1.07 -13.67 -13.07
CA ASP A 11 -2.18 -14.57 -12.74
C ASP A 11 -2.72 -14.21 -11.36
N ASP A 12 -4.05 -14.14 -11.25
CA ASP A 12 -4.70 -13.76 -10.01
C ASP A 12 -4.25 -14.60 -8.81
N GLY A 13 -4.07 -15.90 -9.03
CA GLY A 13 -3.64 -16.81 -7.95
C GLY A 13 -2.26 -16.52 -7.39
N LYS A 14 -1.44 -15.72 -8.08
CA LYS A 14 -0.12 -15.33 -7.59
C LYS A 14 -0.15 -14.09 -6.72
N LEU A 15 -1.23 -13.32 -6.77
CA LEU A 15 -1.33 -12.07 -6.01
C LEU A 15 -1.60 -12.39 -4.53
N ARG A 16 -0.64 -12.08 -3.68
CA ARG A 16 -0.66 -12.44 -2.26
C ARG A 16 -0.98 -11.29 -1.34
N PHE A 17 -0.74 -10.06 -1.80
CA PHE A 17 -0.94 -8.88 -0.97
C PHE A 17 -1.33 -7.68 -1.82
N ALA A 18 -1.86 -6.66 -1.15
CA ALA A 18 -2.22 -5.39 -1.78
C ALA A 18 -1.57 -4.27 -0.99
N VAL A 19 -1.08 -3.26 -1.69
CA VAL A 19 -0.61 -2.01 -1.09
C VAL A 19 -1.33 -0.87 -1.80
N ILE A 20 -1.79 0.11 -1.02
CA ILE A 20 -2.59 1.20 -1.56
C ILE A 20 -1.86 2.53 -1.33
N ILE A 21 -1.46 3.18 -2.42
CA ILE A 21 -0.96 4.54 -2.33
C ILE A 21 -2.18 5.43 -2.09
N THR A 22 -2.26 5.99 -0.91
CA THR A 22 -3.46 6.65 -0.42
C THR A 22 -3.25 8.14 -0.32
N ARG A 23 -4.22 8.90 -0.83
CA ARG A 23 -4.19 10.34 -0.78
C ARG A 23 -5.55 10.89 -0.35
N THR A 24 -5.52 12.09 0.23
CA THR A 24 -6.73 12.83 0.55
C THR A 24 -6.46 14.31 0.26
N GLU A 25 -7.30 14.91 -0.58
CA GLU A 25 -7.16 16.31 -0.98
C GLU A 25 -5.74 16.66 -1.47
N GLY A 26 -5.11 15.71 -2.19
CA GLY A 26 -3.77 15.90 -2.70
C GLY A 26 -2.64 15.63 -1.73
N HIS A 27 -2.94 15.25 -0.49
CA HIS A 27 -1.94 14.95 0.54
C HIS A 27 -1.74 13.45 0.67
N TRP A 28 -0.53 13.05 1.06
CA TRP A 28 -0.22 11.65 1.31
C TRP A 28 -0.86 11.20 2.62
N VAL A 29 -1.33 9.94 2.65
CA VAL A 29 -1.87 9.31 3.86
C VAL A 29 -1.02 8.08 4.19
N PHE A 30 -0.44 8.06 5.37
CA PHE A 30 0.36 6.94 5.86
C PHE A 30 -0.16 6.48 7.21
N CYS A 31 0.18 5.23 7.56
CA CYS A 31 -0.25 4.59 8.79
C CYS A 31 0.93 4.41 9.74
N LYS A 32 0.69 4.57 11.04
CA LYS A 32 1.66 4.24 12.07
C LYS A 32 1.08 3.13 12.94
N HIS A 33 1.74 1.97 12.93
CA HIS A 33 1.41 0.89 13.85
C HIS A 33 1.79 1.24 15.28
N ARG A 34 1.03 0.73 16.24
CA ARG A 34 1.27 1.01 17.67
C ARG A 34 2.65 0.63 18.14
N ASP A 35 3.19 -0.47 17.60
CA ASP A 35 4.46 -1.03 18.04
C ASP A 35 5.66 -0.58 17.21
N ARG A 36 5.48 0.38 16.31
CA ARG A 36 6.54 0.87 15.43
C ARG A 36 6.61 2.39 15.43
N ASP A 37 7.82 2.91 15.23
CA ASP A 37 8.05 4.36 15.11
C ASP A 37 8.18 4.79 13.65
N THR A 38 7.76 3.94 12.72
CA THR A 38 7.90 4.16 11.29
C THR A 38 6.53 4.28 10.63
N LEU A 39 6.52 4.79 9.41
CA LEU A 39 5.29 4.97 8.64
C LEU A 39 5.27 4.03 7.44
N GLU A 40 4.07 3.67 7.01
CA GLU A 40 3.86 2.79 5.87
C GLU A 40 2.56 3.11 5.15
N ALA A 41 2.50 2.78 3.86
CA ALA A 41 1.26 2.85 3.11
C ALA A 41 0.33 1.72 3.58
N PRO A 42 -0.99 1.93 3.55
CA PRO A 42 -1.92 0.86 3.91
C PRO A 42 -1.75 -0.35 3.00
N GLY A 43 -1.92 -1.52 3.57
CA GLY A 43 -1.84 -2.76 2.80
C GLY A 43 -1.79 -3.98 3.69
N GLY A 44 -1.87 -5.15 3.07
CA GLY A 44 -1.79 -6.38 3.80
C GLY A 44 -2.01 -7.60 2.93
N HIS A 45 -2.06 -8.75 3.58
CA HIS A 45 -2.17 -10.03 2.92
C HIS A 45 -3.60 -10.35 2.48
N ARG A 46 -3.71 -10.98 1.31
CA ARG A 46 -4.95 -11.53 0.80
C ARG A 46 -5.41 -12.67 1.69
N GLU A 47 -6.69 -12.67 2.04
CA GLU A 47 -7.28 -13.75 2.83
C GLU A 47 -7.97 -14.75 1.92
N PRO A 48 -8.14 -16.01 2.38
CA PRO A 48 -8.86 -17.01 1.59
C PRO A 48 -10.25 -16.53 1.18
N GLY A 49 -10.60 -16.72 -0.08
CA GLY A 49 -11.91 -16.33 -0.59
C GLY A 49 -12.02 -14.88 -1.03
N GLU A 50 -11.00 -14.06 -0.78
CA GLU A 50 -11.00 -12.68 -1.26
C GLU A 50 -10.44 -12.60 -2.67
N ASP A 51 -10.98 -11.70 -3.50
CA ASP A 51 -10.21 -11.26 -4.64
C ASP A 51 -9.30 -10.11 -4.19
N ILE A 52 -8.33 -9.73 -5.03
CA ILE A 52 -7.33 -8.76 -4.61
C ILE A 52 -7.91 -7.36 -4.40
N LEU A 53 -8.99 -7.03 -5.08
CA LEU A 53 -9.69 -5.75 -4.87
C LEU A 53 -10.34 -5.72 -3.50
N ASP A 54 -10.94 -6.83 -3.07
CA ASP A 54 -11.52 -6.95 -1.73
C ASP A 54 -10.44 -6.80 -0.65
N THR A 55 -9.27 -7.37 -0.90
CA THR A 55 -8.12 -7.22 0.01
C THR A 55 -7.76 -5.75 0.16
N ALA A 56 -7.66 -5.04 -0.96
CA ALA A 56 -7.30 -3.62 -0.94
C ALA A 56 -8.34 -2.79 -0.18
N LYS A 57 -9.63 -3.03 -0.43
CA LYS A 57 -10.71 -2.31 0.25
C LYS A 57 -10.71 -2.57 1.75
N ARG A 58 -10.54 -3.82 2.13
CA ARG A 58 -10.52 -4.19 3.55
C ARG A 58 -9.34 -3.58 4.28
N GLU A 59 -8.15 -3.70 3.71
CA GLU A 59 -6.96 -3.14 4.34
C GLU A 59 -6.99 -1.62 4.41
N LEU A 60 -7.49 -0.97 3.36
CA LEU A 60 -7.63 0.48 3.37
C LEU A 60 -8.54 0.92 4.52
N TYR A 61 -9.68 0.26 4.68
CA TYR A 61 -10.59 0.55 5.78
C TYR A 61 -9.96 0.26 7.14
N GLU A 62 -9.38 -0.92 7.31
CA GLU A 62 -8.82 -1.34 8.60
C GLU A 62 -7.67 -0.44 9.04
N GLU A 63 -6.86 0.01 8.11
CA GLU A 63 -5.64 0.75 8.45
C GLU A 63 -5.78 2.26 8.40
N THR A 64 -6.80 2.79 7.75
CA THR A 64 -7.00 4.24 7.69
C THR A 64 -8.36 4.71 8.16
N GLY A 65 -9.36 3.83 8.21
CA GLY A 65 -10.74 4.24 8.47
C GLY A 65 -11.43 4.85 7.27
N ALA A 66 -10.87 4.69 6.08
CA ALA A 66 -11.47 5.26 4.86
C ALA A 66 -12.83 4.63 4.59
N ILE A 67 -13.87 5.46 4.42
CA ILE A 67 -15.24 5.01 4.17
C ILE A 67 -15.86 5.57 2.90
N ASP A 68 -15.31 6.64 2.36
CA ASP A 68 -15.71 7.20 1.06
C ASP A 68 -14.45 7.46 0.26
N PHE A 69 -14.25 6.70 -0.81
CA PHE A 69 -13.00 6.76 -1.58
C PHE A 69 -13.18 6.21 -2.99
N SER A 70 -12.27 6.61 -3.87
CA SER A 70 -12.07 5.99 -5.18
C SER A 70 -10.84 5.12 -5.08
N LEU A 71 -10.89 3.92 -5.64
CA LEU A 71 -9.81 2.95 -5.58
C LEU A 71 -9.56 2.38 -6.97
N GLU A 72 -8.32 2.42 -7.43
CA GLU A 72 -7.95 1.96 -8.76
C GLU A 72 -6.69 1.08 -8.72
N PRO A 73 -6.64 0.00 -9.50
CA PRO A 73 -5.39 -0.75 -9.65
C PRO A 73 -4.38 0.06 -10.46
N VAL A 74 -3.12 -0.05 -10.10
CA VAL A 74 -2.02 0.64 -10.81
C VAL A 74 -1.21 -0.37 -11.61
N CYS A 75 -0.69 -1.39 -10.93
CA CYS A 75 0.13 -2.43 -11.57
C CYS A 75 0.36 -3.57 -10.60
N VAL A 76 0.92 -4.65 -11.11
CA VAL A 76 1.43 -5.74 -10.30
C VAL A 76 2.88 -5.41 -9.93
N TYR A 77 3.29 -5.79 -8.74
CA TYR A 77 4.69 -5.70 -8.36
C TYR A 77 5.11 -6.99 -7.68
N SER A 78 6.41 -7.20 -7.61
CA SER A 78 6.93 -8.35 -6.90
C SER A 78 8.07 -7.93 -5.99
N VAL A 79 8.27 -8.73 -4.95
CA VAL A 79 9.37 -8.55 -4.01
C VAL A 79 10.13 -9.86 -3.93
N THR A 80 11.45 -9.77 -4.07
CA THR A 80 12.36 -10.87 -3.86
C THR A 80 13.38 -10.42 -2.84
N ALA A 81 13.49 -11.14 -1.71
CA ALA A 81 14.41 -10.77 -0.65
C ALA A 81 15.03 -12.04 -0.05
N PRO A 82 16.32 -12.02 0.26
CA PRO A 82 16.97 -13.16 0.92
C PRO A 82 16.29 -13.45 2.26
N GLY A 83 16.04 -14.74 2.53
CA GLY A 83 15.43 -15.15 3.79
C GLY A 83 13.93 -14.89 3.89
N ASN A 84 13.33 -14.29 2.89
CA ASN A 84 11.90 -14.03 2.84
C ASN A 84 11.28 -14.98 1.82
N PHE A 85 10.34 -15.83 2.24
CA PHE A 85 9.73 -16.85 1.38
C PHE A 85 10.77 -17.69 0.65
N ASP A 86 11.84 -18.07 1.34
CA ASP A 86 12.96 -18.85 0.78
C ASP A 86 13.62 -18.17 -0.42
N GLY A 87 13.60 -16.84 -0.46
CA GLY A 87 14.16 -16.07 -1.56
C GLY A 87 13.33 -16.09 -2.84
N GLN A 88 12.09 -16.56 -2.77
CA GLN A 88 11.22 -16.61 -3.92
C GLN A 88 10.60 -15.24 -4.20
N GLU A 89 10.29 -15.00 -5.46
CA GLU A 89 9.57 -13.82 -5.89
C GLU A 89 8.11 -13.93 -5.46
N THR A 90 7.63 -12.94 -4.71
CA THR A 90 6.22 -12.91 -4.28
C THR A 90 5.54 -11.68 -4.89
N PHE A 91 4.28 -11.85 -5.28
CA PHE A 91 3.55 -10.85 -6.06
C PHE A 91 2.45 -10.19 -5.27
N GLY A 92 2.28 -8.90 -5.52
CA GLY A 92 1.19 -8.12 -4.98
C GLY A 92 0.61 -7.18 -6.03
N MET A 93 -0.53 -6.60 -5.71
CA MET A 93 -1.15 -5.58 -6.55
C MET A 93 -0.98 -4.23 -5.89
N LEU A 94 -0.48 -3.26 -6.66
CA LEU A 94 -0.40 -1.88 -6.25
C LEU A 94 -1.68 -1.17 -6.66
N PHE A 95 -2.32 -0.52 -5.70
CA PHE A 95 -3.51 0.29 -5.93
C PHE A 95 -3.22 1.74 -5.57
N SER A 96 -4.08 2.63 -6.03
CA SER A 96 -4.10 4.00 -5.52
C SER A 96 -5.52 4.34 -5.09
N ALA A 97 -5.64 5.21 -4.11
CA ALA A 97 -6.93 5.64 -3.59
C ALA A 97 -6.93 7.14 -3.30
N ASP A 98 -8.05 7.76 -3.61
CA ASP A 98 -8.34 9.13 -3.16
C ASP A 98 -9.47 9.02 -2.16
N VAL A 99 -9.21 9.43 -0.92
CA VAL A 99 -10.15 9.30 0.18
C VAL A 99 -10.83 10.62 0.44
N ARG A 100 -12.14 10.61 0.53
CA ARG A 100 -12.95 11.78 0.80
C ARG A 100 -13.43 11.84 2.24
N LYS A 101 -13.53 10.68 2.90
CA LYS A 101 -14.05 10.63 4.26
C LYS A 101 -13.42 9.46 5.02
N PHE A 102 -13.04 9.73 6.27
CA PHE A 102 -12.51 8.73 7.20
C PHE A 102 -13.44 8.61 8.41
N GLU A 103 -13.49 7.43 9.01
CA GLU A 103 -14.10 7.27 10.33
C GLU A 103 -13.18 7.91 11.37
N LYS A 104 -13.76 8.33 12.48
CA LYS A 104 -13.00 8.97 13.55
C LYS A 104 -12.12 7.99 14.33
N GLU A 105 -12.55 6.75 14.46
CA GLU A 105 -11.85 5.75 15.26
C GLU A 105 -11.26 4.68 14.37
N LEU A 106 -10.03 4.29 14.70
CA LEU A 106 -9.36 3.18 14.04
C LEU A 106 -9.57 1.92 14.88
N HIS A 107 -9.83 0.80 14.21
CA HIS A 107 -10.21 -0.46 14.87
C HIS A 107 -9.15 -1.56 14.74
N SER A 108 -7.96 -1.21 14.26
CA SER A 108 -6.90 -2.18 14.01
C SER A 108 -5.68 -1.89 14.88
N GLU A 109 -4.54 -2.44 14.50
CA GLU A 109 -3.28 -2.23 15.18
C GLU A 109 -2.67 -0.86 14.88
N ILE A 110 -3.37 -0.02 14.13
CA ILE A 110 -2.89 1.30 13.75
C ILE A 110 -3.15 2.29 14.89
N GLU A 111 -2.11 2.97 15.33
CA GLU A 111 -2.22 4.01 16.35
C GLU A 111 -2.84 5.27 15.77
N ARG A 112 -2.39 5.67 14.58
CA ARG A 112 -2.90 6.86 13.91
C ARG A 112 -2.54 6.83 12.43
N ILE A 113 -3.22 7.65 11.65
CA ILE A 113 -2.78 7.99 10.30
C ILE A 113 -2.11 9.36 10.33
N GLU A 114 -1.23 9.60 9.36
CA GLU A 114 -0.64 10.92 9.16
C GLU A 114 -0.96 11.39 7.75
N ILE A 115 -1.47 12.59 7.67
CA ILE A 115 -1.76 13.26 6.40
C ILE A 115 -0.62 14.26 6.18
N ARG A 116 0.14 14.07 5.08
CA ARG A 116 1.41 14.76 4.91
C ARG A 116 1.54 15.36 3.53
N ASP A 117 2.31 16.44 3.46
CA ASP A 117 2.68 17.04 2.18
C ASP A 117 3.94 16.40 1.61
N ASP A 118 4.78 15.83 2.47
CA ASP A 118 6.03 15.20 2.06
C ASP A 118 6.05 13.72 2.46
N LEU A 119 6.97 12.98 1.86
CA LEU A 119 7.13 11.57 2.16
C LEU A 119 7.85 11.38 3.49
N PRO A 120 7.59 10.27 4.20
CA PRO A 120 8.27 9.99 5.46
C PRO A 120 9.77 9.82 5.29
N GLU A 121 10.52 10.11 6.34
CA GLU A 121 11.93 9.77 6.43
C GLU A 121 12.12 8.37 7.02
N ALA A 122 11.25 7.99 7.95
CA ALA A 122 11.34 6.71 8.65
C ALA A 122 10.27 5.75 8.12
N TRP A 123 10.64 4.96 7.15
CA TRP A 123 9.77 3.97 6.50
C TRP A 123 9.82 2.62 7.22
N THR A 124 8.65 1.97 7.35
CA THR A 124 8.61 0.58 7.79
C THR A 124 9.25 -0.33 6.74
N TYR A 125 9.03 -0.03 5.46
CA TYR A 125 9.55 -0.83 4.34
C TYR A 125 10.36 0.06 3.39
N PRO A 126 11.58 0.48 3.81
CA PRO A 126 12.35 1.46 3.05
C PRO A 126 12.86 0.93 1.69
N GLU A 127 12.97 -0.38 1.52
CA GLU A 127 13.45 -0.96 0.28
C GLU A 127 12.33 -1.25 -0.72
N ILE A 128 11.08 -1.06 -0.32
CA ILE A 128 9.91 -1.43 -1.13
C ILE A 128 9.03 -0.22 -1.42
N GLN A 129 8.46 0.39 -0.39
CA GLN A 129 7.39 1.37 -0.59
C GLN A 129 7.80 2.66 -1.30
N PRO A 130 8.99 3.22 -1.08
CA PRO A 130 9.40 4.36 -1.90
C PRO A 130 9.43 4.05 -3.40
N LEU A 131 9.80 2.82 -3.76
CA LEU A 131 9.81 2.39 -5.16
C LEU A 131 8.38 2.26 -5.71
N LEU A 132 7.44 1.80 -4.90
CA LEU A 132 6.03 1.71 -5.30
C LEU A 132 5.46 3.10 -5.59
N ILE A 133 5.77 4.08 -4.75
CA ILE A 133 5.31 5.44 -4.96
C ILE A 133 5.91 6.03 -6.24
N ARG A 134 7.19 5.79 -6.47
CA ARG A 134 7.86 6.26 -7.67
C ARG A 134 7.24 5.65 -8.93
N GLU A 135 6.89 4.39 -8.89
CA GLU A 135 6.24 3.73 -10.02
C GLU A 135 4.82 4.28 -10.26
N TRP A 136 4.08 4.56 -9.19
CA TRP A 136 2.77 5.19 -9.29
C TRP A 136 2.89 6.56 -9.97
N GLU A 137 3.86 7.36 -9.54
CA GLU A 137 4.10 8.68 -10.14
C GLU A 137 4.43 8.57 -11.62
N ARG A 138 5.29 7.61 -11.96
CA ARG A 138 5.69 7.39 -13.36
C ARG A 138 4.50 7.00 -14.24
N ARG A 139 3.63 6.11 -13.75
CA ARG A 139 2.50 5.60 -14.52
C ARG A 139 1.35 6.59 -14.62
N THR A 140 1.17 7.42 -13.62
CA THR A 140 0.02 8.32 -13.57
C THR A 140 0.36 9.77 -13.86
N GLY A 141 1.63 10.15 -13.78
CA GLY A 141 2.05 11.54 -13.90
C GLY A 141 1.66 12.39 -12.70
N LYS A 142 1.27 11.77 -11.59
CA LYS A 142 0.83 12.46 -10.39
C LYS A 142 1.94 12.44 -9.32
N GLY A 143 1.75 13.24 -8.27
CA GLY A 143 2.56 13.20 -7.07
C GLY A 143 3.94 13.83 -7.14
N GLY A 144 4.50 14.02 -8.31
CA GLY A 144 5.83 14.58 -8.49
C GLY A 144 5.85 16.10 -8.61
N GLN A 145 4.78 16.72 -8.26
CA GLN A 145 4.58 18.16 -8.43
C GLN A 145 5.07 18.93 -7.24
#